data_d1720316872620e7a66a208a9b53fa8e
#
_entry.id   d1720316872620e7a66a208a9b53fa8e
#
_cell.length_a   1.000
_cell.length_b   1.000
_cell.length_c   1.000
_cell.angle_alpha   90.00
_cell.angle_beta   90.00
_cell.angle_gamma   90.00
#
_symmetry.space_group_name_H-M   'P 1'
#
loop_
_entity.id
_entity.type
_entity.pdbx_description
1 polymer ?
#
loop_
_entity_poly.entity_id
_entity_poly.type
_entity_poly.pdbx_seq_one_letter_code
_entity_poly.pdbx_strand_id
1 'polypeptide(L)'
;MVTMAATENKRSPRGAKPALRSHAARAGALSVLMVMAYAVPAHAVDWRFEPSVGASATYTDNANRSETDPQDALILGVTPGFTLSSEGSRRVKATLQYGLRGVARFGERSSENLYHNLNAVGKAELVEDFLFIDGSARVSQELISLLGSPADAETGNSNRATVSTYSLSPYIQKRLGTFATVQARYTNSGAIFENSVAANSSVNAFAANMQSGPRFNDLSWGLNYSIRKAVNRNDVDTTFERASAQLGYALTRKFRVFGTVGQDWNDYLSTTGTDGSSYSVGFGWAPTRRSSIEASMGERYFGRTFSFAGNHRTRLSRWTVRYSEDVSDITQQFLEQSSRVFWVCNDALVETPDATPPKDQTCTEGPISAGQLAQSFASLGIPVSSLVAAGLLNVTSANGVFIIKSLNAGVSWDIGRLGFGLSARDTKRLYQVLGDAQDHIQSVTGSVSYRLSPQTTANSSLSLSRNSFDPALAGGTAREDDILSLSLGVVHQFSGELNGALTFRHTQRDSNGLNADYSVNSLTATANMRF
;
A
#
# COMPACT_ATOMS: atom_id res chain seq x y z
N MET A 1 -28.66 -54.11 -45.18
CA MET A 1 -27.38 -54.37 -45.78
C MET A 1 -26.90 -53.09 -46.48
N VAL A 2 -26.16 -52.25 -45.78
CA VAL A 2 -25.18 -51.31 -46.34
C VAL A 2 -24.32 -50.84 -45.16
N THR A 3 -23.05 -51.21 -45.24
CA THR A 3 -21.98 -50.93 -44.31
C THR A 3 -21.48 -49.48 -44.53
N MET A 4 -21.41 -48.62 -43.52
CA MET A 4 -20.62 -47.39 -43.60
C MET A 4 -19.46 -47.46 -42.64
N ALA A 5 -18.27 -47.39 -43.18
CA ALA A 5 -17.01 -47.35 -42.48
C ALA A 5 -16.77 -45.99 -41.80
N ALA A 6 -16.42 -46.02 -40.52
CA ALA A 6 -15.99 -44.86 -39.79
C ALA A 6 -14.49 -44.62 -40.01
N THR A 7 -14.13 -43.47 -40.56
CA THR A 7 -12.75 -43.00 -40.66
C THR A 7 -12.31 -42.35 -39.37
N GLU A 8 -11.40 -42.99 -38.70
CA GLU A 8 -10.73 -42.55 -37.50
C GLU A 8 -9.68 -41.46 -37.83
N ASN A 9 -9.95 -40.22 -37.41
CA ASN A 9 -9.04 -39.10 -37.64
C ASN A 9 -8.15 -38.91 -36.39
N LYS A 10 -6.98 -39.53 -36.41
CA LYS A 10 -5.93 -39.34 -35.39
C LYS A 10 -5.38 -37.93 -35.47
N ARG A 11 -5.84 -37.04 -34.55
CA ARG A 11 -5.14 -35.78 -34.23
C ARG A 11 -4.04 -36.05 -33.20
N SER A 12 -2.79 -35.90 -33.62
CA SER A 12 -1.62 -35.89 -32.74
C SER A 12 -1.70 -34.75 -31.70
N PRO A 13 -1.27 -34.96 -30.45
CA PRO A 13 -1.21 -33.89 -29.47
C PRO A 13 -0.07 -32.95 -29.85
N ARG A 14 -0.41 -31.69 -30.15
CA ARG A 14 0.57 -30.60 -30.25
C ARG A 14 1.19 -30.39 -28.86
N GLY A 15 2.49 -30.65 -28.78
CA GLY A 15 3.28 -30.44 -27.58
C GLY A 15 3.14 -29.02 -27.03
N ALA A 16 2.80 -28.93 -25.76
CA ALA A 16 2.84 -27.71 -25.00
C ALA A 16 4.29 -27.21 -24.94
N LYS A 17 4.55 -26.05 -25.52
CA LYS A 17 5.84 -25.37 -25.35
C LYS A 17 5.95 -24.90 -23.91
N PRO A 18 7.03 -25.20 -23.16
CA PRO A 18 7.19 -24.75 -21.82
C PRO A 18 7.37 -23.21 -21.74
N ALA A 19 6.85 -22.65 -20.68
CA ALA A 19 6.73 -21.24 -20.38
C ALA A 19 8.08 -20.49 -20.39
N LEU A 20 8.38 -19.82 -21.48
CA LEU A 20 9.50 -18.84 -21.61
C LEU A 20 9.09 -17.42 -21.14
N ARG A 21 8.06 -17.29 -20.30
CA ARG A 21 7.44 -15.98 -19.97
C ARG A 21 7.72 -15.42 -18.59
N SER A 22 8.34 -16.19 -17.70
CA SER A 22 8.79 -15.67 -16.39
C SER A 22 10.05 -14.78 -16.46
N HIS A 23 10.78 -14.82 -17.58
CA HIS A 23 12.00 -14.03 -17.76
C HIS A 23 11.76 -12.57 -18.17
N ALA A 24 10.62 -12.24 -18.77
CA ALA A 24 10.33 -10.88 -19.22
C ALA A 24 10.05 -9.90 -18.04
N ALA A 25 9.44 -10.38 -16.97
CA ALA A 25 9.18 -9.57 -15.78
C ALA A 25 10.44 -9.33 -14.95
N ARG A 26 11.32 -10.34 -14.87
CA ARG A 26 12.64 -10.20 -14.24
C ARG A 26 13.55 -9.26 -15.05
N ALA A 27 13.42 -9.25 -16.38
CA ALA A 27 14.10 -8.32 -17.27
C ALA A 27 13.60 -6.88 -17.12
N GLY A 28 12.33 -6.64 -16.84
CA GLY A 28 11.75 -5.30 -16.64
C GLY A 28 12.28 -4.62 -15.37
N ALA A 29 12.33 -5.31 -14.24
CA ALA A 29 12.86 -4.77 -12.99
C ALA A 29 14.39 -4.52 -13.06
N LEU A 30 15.12 -5.40 -13.73
CA LEU A 30 16.56 -5.25 -13.97
C LEU A 30 16.86 -4.12 -14.97
N SER A 31 16.01 -3.91 -15.99
CA SER A 31 16.21 -2.82 -16.96
C SER A 31 15.96 -1.43 -16.36
N VAL A 32 15.03 -1.29 -15.42
CA VAL A 32 14.81 -0.03 -14.68
C VAL A 32 16.05 0.31 -13.83
N LEU A 33 16.62 -0.67 -13.15
CA LEU A 33 17.87 -0.50 -12.38
C LEU A 33 19.06 -0.17 -13.29
N MET A 34 19.17 -0.79 -14.48
CA MET A 34 20.25 -0.49 -15.45
C MET A 34 20.11 0.90 -16.05
N VAL A 35 18.91 1.37 -16.39
CA VAL A 35 18.69 2.72 -16.93
C VAL A 35 19.06 3.78 -15.91
N MET A 36 18.78 3.58 -14.62
CA MET A 36 19.23 4.49 -13.56
C MET A 36 20.75 4.49 -13.39
N ALA A 37 21.42 3.35 -13.57
CA ALA A 37 22.87 3.25 -13.44
C ALA A 37 23.65 3.92 -14.60
N TYR A 38 23.08 3.97 -15.81
CA TYR A 38 23.71 4.61 -16.97
C TYR A 38 23.44 6.11 -17.09
N ALA A 39 22.39 6.63 -16.45
CA ALA A 39 21.96 8.02 -16.62
C ALA A 39 22.74 9.02 -15.75
N VAL A 40 23.61 8.57 -14.83
CA VAL A 40 24.32 9.44 -13.89
C VAL A 40 25.81 9.12 -13.95
N PRO A 41 26.69 10.13 -14.06
CA PRO A 41 28.12 9.89 -13.94
C PRO A 41 28.43 9.28 -12.56
N ALA A 42 28.97 8.08 -12.57
CA ALA A 42 29.16 7.21 -11.40
C ALA A 42 30.02 7.81 -10.25
N HIS A 43 30.69 8.92 -10.51
CA HIS A 43 31.59 9.58 -9.56
C HIS A 43 30.95 10.60 -8.63
N ALA A 44 29.60 10.79 -8.69
CA ALA A 44 28.92 11.84 -7.92
C ALA A 44 28.03 11.30 -6.78
N VAL A 45 28.02 9.99 -6.54
CA VAL A 45 27.14 9.34 -5.56
C VAL A 45 27.95 8.36 -4.73
N ASP A 46 27.98 8.55 -3.45
CA ASP A 46 28.52 7.57 -2.51
C ASP A 46 27.43 6.53 -2.24
N TRP A 47 27.79 5.25 -2.30
CA TRP A 47 26.90 4.14 -2.06
C TRP A 47 27.26 3.44 -0.76
N ARG A 48 26.30 3.39 0.14
CA ARG A 48 26.41 2.63 1.39
C ARG A 48 25.76 1.28 1.22
N PHE A 49 26.55 0.22 1.44
CA PHE A 49 26.12 -1.16 1.41
C PHE A 49 26.11 -1.75 2.81
N GLU A 50 24.95 -2.20 3.29
CA GLU A 50 24.77 -2.77 4.63
C GLU A 50 24.18 -4.18 4.48
N PRO A 51 25.00 -5.22 4.64
CA PRO A 51 24.50 -6.59 4.72
C PRO A 51 23.74 -6.82 6.03
N SER A 52 22.80 -7.76 5.99
CA SER A 52 21.98 -8.11 7.16
C SER A 52 21.60 -9.57 7.16
N VAL A 53 21.34 -10.11 8.34
CA VAL A 53 20.75 -11.43 8.50
C VAL A 53 19.68 -11.38 9.58
N GLY A 54 18.51 -11.93 9.27
CA GLY A 54 17.41 -12.12 10.20
C GLY A 54 17.20 -13.60 10.48
N ALA A 55 16.82 -13.95 11.71
CA ALA A 55 16.36 -15.27 12.10
C ALA A 55 15.04 -15.14 12.85
N SER A 56 14.11 -16.09 12.64
CA SER A 56 12.85 -16.15 13.36
C SER A 56 12.51 -17.58 13.77
N ALA A 57 11.85 -17.72 14.92
CA ALA A 57 11.25 -18.98 15.36
C ALA A 57 9.83 -18.67 15.88
N THR A 58 8.82 -19.29 15.27
CA THR A 58 7.42 -19.11 15.63
C THR A 58 6.81 -20.44 16.00
N TYR A 59 6.26 -20.54 17.19
CA TYR A 59 5.36 -21.62 17.57
C TYR A 59 3.91 -21.13 17.43
N THR A 60 3.04 -21.95 16.86
CA THR A 60 1.61 -21.69 16.75
C THR A 60 0.81 -22.95 17.05
N ASP A 61 -0.33 -22.79 17.73
CA ASP A 61 -1.24 -23.87 18.10
C ASP A 61 -2.25 -24.22 16.98
N ASN A 62 -2.38 -23.38 15.96
CA ASN A 62 -3.34 -23.56 14.87
C ASN A 62 -2.79 -23.01 13.55
N ALA A 63 -1.79 -23.68 12.99
CA ALA A 63 -1.11 -23.24 11.79
C ALA A 63 -1.98 -23.34 10.51
N ASN A 64 -2.97 -24.22 10.48
CA ASN A 64 -3.93 -24.37 9.38
C ASN A 64 -5.16 -23.48 9.52
N ARG A 65 -5.32 -22.79 10.68
CA ARG A 65 -6.45 -21.89 10.99
C ARG A 65 -7.80 -22.56 10.78
N SER A 66 -7.94 -23.70 11.36
CA SER A 66 -9.17 -24.48 11.40
C SER A 66 -9.78 -24.42 12.78
N GLU A 67 -11.09 -24.34 12.87
CA GLU A 67 -11.82 -24.50 14.12
C GLU A 67 -11.92 -25.96 14.54
N THR A 68 -12.11 -26.86 13.55
CA THR A 68 -12.43 -28.27 13.79
C THR A 68 -11.19 -29.17 13.84
N ASP A 69 -10.08 -28.77 13.24
CA ASP A 69 -8.83 -29.53 13.14
C ASP A 69 -7.63 -28.60 13.31
N PRO A 70 -7.44 -27.98 14.49
CA PRO A 70 -6.28 -27.12 14.75
C PRO A 70 -5.01 -27.95 14.79
N GLN A 71 -3.99 -27.53 14.01
CA GLN A 71 -2.70 -28.21 13.95
C GLN A 71 -1.60 -27.28 14.45
N ASP A 72 -0.84 -27.71 15.42
CA ASP A 72 0.32 -26.97 15.89
C ASP A 72 1.49 -27.07 14.93
N ALA A 73 2.37 -26.07 14.95
CA ALA A 73 3.57 -26.07 14.15
C ALA A 73 4.68 -25.20 14.78
N LEU A 74 5.92 -25.65 14.57
CA LEU A 74 7.11 -24.82 14.75
C LEU A 74 7.60 -24.34 13.37
N ILE A 75 7.78 -23.05 13.21
CA ILE A 75 8.16 -22.43 11.96
C ILE A 75 9.48 -21.69 12.17
N LEU A 76 10.51 -22.10 11.45
CA LEU A 76 11.82 -21.48 11.48
C LEU A 76 12.05 -20.67 10.21
N GLY A 77 12.56 -19.46 10.34
CA GLY A 77 12.86 -18.58 9.24
C GLY A 77 14.28 -18.02 9.31
N VAL A 78 14.95 -17.93 8.16
CA VAL A 78 16.23 -17.22 8.00
C VAL A 78 16.12 -16.28 6.82
N THR A 79 16.60 -15.05 6.99
CA THR A 79 16.48 -14.01 5.97
C THR A 79 17.83 -13.30 5.81
N PRO A 80 18.77 -13.82 5.00
CA PRO A 80 19.90 -13.04 4.54
C PRO A 80 19.42 -11.93 3.62
N GLY A 81 20.05 -10.76 3.72
CA GLY A 81 19.65 -9.59 2.94
C GLY A 81 20.71 -8.50 2.92
N PHE A 82 20.39 -7.41 2.25
CA PHE A 82 21.21 -6.21 2.25
C PHE A 82 20.38 -4.97 1.96
N THR A 83 20.90 -3.83 2.41
CA THR A 83 20.43 -2.50 2.02
C THR A 83 21.53 -1.79 1.25
N LEU A 84 21.17 -1.18 0.12
CA LEU A 84 22.03 -0.30 -0.66
C LEU A 84 21.37 1.07 -0.71
N SER A 85 22.04 2.11 -0.22
CA SER A 85 21.53 3.48 -0.21
C SER A 85 22.53 4.47 -0.82
N SER A 86 22.01 5.50 -1.48
CA SER A 86 22.82 6.61 -1.98
C SER A 86 23.04 7.63 -0.87
N GLU A 87 24.26 8.06 -0.67
CA GLU A 87 24.63 9.10 0.29
C GLU A 87 25.23 10.31 -0.41
N GLY A 88 25.18 11.48 0.23
CA GLY A 88 25.85 12.70 -0.20
C GLY A 88 25.33 13.38 -1.47
N SER A 89 24.55 12.72 -2.31
CA SER A 89 24.05 13.27 -3.56
C SER A 89 22.75 14.04 -3.40
N ARG A 90 22.70 15.27 -3.93
CA ARG A 90 21.44 16.03 -4.06
C ARG A 90 20.61 15.59 -5.27
N ARG A 91 21.27 15.10 -6.32
CA ARG A 91 20.65 14.76 -7.61
C ARG A 91 20.14 13.35 -7.68
N VAL A 92 20.70 12.43 -6.90
CA VAL A 92 20.30 11.03 -6.87
C VAL A 92 20.02 10.61 -5.44
N LYS A 93 18.81 10.15 -5.20
CA LYS A 93 18.39 9.51 -3.95
C LYS A 93 17.83 8.16 -4.29
N ALA A 94 18.47 7.11 -3.83
CA ALA A 94 18.03 5.75 -4.09
C ALA A 94 18.28 4.87 -2.86
N THR A 95 17.34 3.99 -2.59
CA THR A 95 17.46 2.95 -1.58
C THR A 95 16.93 1.65 -2.16
N LEU A 96 17.70 0.59 -2.03
CA LEU A 96 17.32 -0.76 -2.41
C LEU A 96 17.53 -1.67 -1.22
N GLN A 97 16.49 -2.40 -0.84
CA GLN A 97 16.55 -3.45 0.16
C GLN A 97 16.15 -4.77 -0.49
N TYR A 98 16.94 -5.78 -0.25
CA TYR A 98 16.65 -7.13 -0.71
C TYR A 98 16.83 -8.11 0.43
N GLY A 99 15.91 -9.05 0.55
CA GLY A 99 15.96 -10.14 1.50
C GLY A 99 15.47 -11.44 0.86
N LEU A 100 16.20 -12.51 1.07
CA LEU A 100 15.83 -13.86 0.67
C LEU A 100 15.39 -14.63 1.92
N ARG A 101 14.08 -14.85 2.06
CA ARG A 101 13.52 -15.51 3.22
C ARG A 101 13.30 -17.01 2.97
N GLY A 102 14.09 -17.86 3.63
CA GLY A 102 13.83 -19.29 3.73
C GLY A 102 12.98 -19.57 4.96
N VAL A 103 11.91 -20.36 4.80
CA VAL A 103 10.99 -20.76 5.87
C VAL A 103 10.86 -22.27 5.86
N ALA A 104 11.11 -22.90 7.00
CA ALA A 104 10.89 -24.33 7.23
C ALA A 104 9.81 -24.50 8.31
N ARG A 105 8.77 -25.25 8.00
CA ARG A 105 7.66 -25.56 8.91
C ARG A 105 7.76 -27.02 9.33
N PHE A 106 7.67 -27.25 10.62
CA PHE A 106 7.67 -28.55 11.28
C PHE A 106 6.33 -28.74 12.00
N GLY A 107 5.68 -29.86 11.78
CA GLY A 107 4.37 -30.23 12.31
C GLY A 107 3.77 -31.35 11.47
N GLU A 108 2.46 -31.61 11.57
CA GLU A 108 1.80 -32.67 10.78
C GLU A 108 1.94 -32.47 9.26
N ARG A 109 2.04 -31.21 8.79
CA ARG A 109 2.33 -30.85 7.41
C ARG A 109 3.62 -30.03 7.35
N SER A 110 4.73 -30.71 7.13
CA SER A 110 6.01 -30.04 6.89
C SER A 110 6.06 -29.40 5.51
N SER A 111 6.65 -28.23 5.41
CA SER A 111 6.87 -27.53 4.14
C SER A 111 8.08 -26.62 4.21
N GLU A 112 8.74 -26.46 3.07
CA GLU A 112 9.83 -25.50 2.90
C GLU A 112 9.45 -24.52 1.81
N ASN A 113 9.67 -23.24 2.06
CA ASN A 113 9.35 -22.18 1.12
C ASN A 113 10.47 -21.15 1.07
N LEU A 114 10.68 -20.57 -0.10
CA LEU A 114 11.65 -19.52 -0.34
C LEU A 114 10.94 -18.31 -0.93
N TYR A 115 11.05 -17.17 -0.25
CA TYR A 115 10.40 -15.93 -0.67
C TYR A 115 11.43 -14.84 -0.94
N HIS A 116 11.22 -14.14 -2.05
CA HIS A 116 11.98 -12.96 -2.39
C HIS A 116 11.24 -11.73 -1.89
N ASN A 117 11.94 -10.88 -1.15
CA ASN A 117 11.46 -9.58 -0.74
C ASN A 117 12.39 -8.53 -1.34
N LEU A 118 11.85 -7.67 -2.16
CA LEU A 118 12.56 -6.55 -2.77
C LEU A 118 11.77 -5.27 -2.49
N ASN A 119 12.48 -4.24 -2.10
CA ASN A 119 11.96 -2.89 -2.10
C ASN A 119 13.04 -1.94 -2.62
N ALA A 120 12.75 -1.28 -3.71
CA ALA A 120 13.63 -0.31 -4.33
C ALA A 120 12.85 0.96 -4.62
N VAL A 121 13.36 2.09 -4.18
CA VAL A 121 12.85 3.42 -4.51
C VAL A 121 14.01 4.29 -4.95
N GLY A 122 13.79 5.13 -5.96
CA GLY A 122 14.82 6.01 -6.46
C GLY A 122 14.23 7.27 -7.09
N LYS A 123 14.93 8.37 -6.91
CA LYS A 123 14.66 9.64 -7.56
C LYS A 123 15.96 10.20 -8.11
N ALA A 124 15.94 10.59 -9.36
CA ALA A 124 17.08 11.25 -10.00
C ALA A 124 16.65 12.56 -10.67
N GLU A 125 17.47 13.58 -10.49
CA GLU A 125 17.38 14.85 -11.20
C GLU A 125 18.36 14.79 -12.38
N LEU A 126 17.80 14.61 -13.59
CA LEU A 126 18.59 14.45 -14.81
C LEU A 126 19.04 15.80 -15.39
N VAL A 127 18.15 16.79 -15.33
CA VAL A 127 18.42 18.18 -15.69
C VAL A 127 18.03 19.05 -14.51
N GLU A 128 18.94 19.88 -14.06
CA GLU A 128 18.79 20.71 -12.87
C GLU A 128 17.50 21.53 -12.89
N ASP A 129 16.69 21.41 -11.83
CA ASP A 129 15.41 22.09 -11.63
C ASP A 129 14.41 21.92 -12.79
N PHE A 130 14.59 20.90 -13.65
CA PHE A 130 13.73 20.74 -14.83
C PHE A 130 13.26 19.30 -15.08
N LEU A 131 14.18 18.35 -15.25
CA LEU A 131 13.85 16.96 -15.64
C LEU A 131 14.24 16.00 -14.53
N PHE A 132 13.25 15.25 -14.09
CA PHE A 132 13.36 14.28 -13.01
C PHE A 132 12.86 12.91 -13.47
N ILE A 133 13.31 11.89 -12.80
CA ILE A 133 12.80 10.54 -12.94
C ILE A 133 12.65 9.92 -11.56
N ASP A 134 11.46 9.40 -11.25
CA ASP A 134 11.16 8.60 -10.07
C ASP A 134 10.98 7.14 -10.48
N GLY A 135 11.47 6.21 -9.68
CA GLY A 135 11.30 4.79 -9.93
C GLY A 135 11.10 4.02 -8.63
N SER A 136 10.24 3.00 -8.69
CA SER A 136 10.08 2.05 -7.60
C SER A 136 9.91 0.64 -8.13
N ALA A 137 10.38 -0.35 -7.36
CA ALA A 137 10.12 -1.76 -7.62
C ALA A 137 9.97 -2.48 -6.28
N ARG A 138 8.99 -3.37 -6.20
CA ARG A 138 8.69 -4.13 -4.99
C ARG A 138 8.35 -5.57 -5.34
N VAL A 139 8.83 -6.49 -4.53
CA VAL A 139 8.39 -7.90 -4.52
C VAL A 139 8.02 -8.24 -3.08
N SER A 140 6.81 -8.68 -2.86
CA SER A 140 6.29 -9.00 -1.51
C SER A 140 5.24 -10.11 -1.57
N GLN A 141 4.97 -10.71 -0.42
CA GLN A 141 3.89 -11.67 -0.26
C GLN A 141 2.63 -10.93 0.19
N GLU A 142 1.63 -10.86 -0.67
CA GLU A 142 0.39 -10.12 -0.40
C GLU A 142 -0.81 -11.05 -0.25
N LEU A 143 -1.81 -10.63 0.52
CA LEU A 143 -3.10 -11.30 0.58
C LEU A 143 -3.85 -11.08 -0.73
N ILE A 144 -4.47 -12.15 -1.25
CA ILE A 144 -5.22 -12.11 -2.52
C ILE A 144 -6.67 -11.74 -2.28
N SER A 145 -7.26 -12.20 -1.19
CA SER A 145 -8.68 -12.02 -0.90
C SER A 145 -8.92 -11.79 0.59
N LEU A 146 -9.85 -10.90 0.90
CA LEU A 146 -10.38 -10.70 2.27
C LEU A 146 -11.27 -11.86 2.71
N LEU A 147 -11.86 -12.60 1.77
CA LEU A 147 -12.69 -13.78 2.06
C LEU A 147 -11.83 -14.98 2.53
N GLY A 148 -10.57 -15.03 2.13
CA GLY A 148 -9.64 -16.05 2.59
C GLY A 148 -9.16 -15.79 4.02
N SER A 149 -8.49 -16.77 4.62
CA SER A 149 -7.87 -16.59 5.93
C SER A 149 -6.76 -15.54 5.85
N PRO A 150 -6.73 -14.52 6.72
CA PRO A 150 -5.65 -13.55 6.80
C PRO A 150 -4.38 -14.20 7.37
N ALA A 151 -3.73 -15.02 6.55
CA ALA A 151 -2.54 -15.75 6.95
C ALA A 151 -1.36 -14.80 7.20
N ASP A 152 -0.59 -15.08 8.24
CA ASP A 152 0.74 -14.51 8.39
C ASP A 152 1.68 -15.04 7.31
N ALA A 153 2.78 -14.35 7.06
CA ALA A 153 3.80 -14.79 6.09
C ALA A 153 4.38 -16.18 6.41
N GLU A 154 4.16 -16.68 7.61
CA GLU A 154 4.75 -17.88 8.16
C GLU A 154 3.87 -19.11 8.04
N THR A 155 2.56 -18.95 8.03
CA THR A 155 1.63 -20.06 7.82
C THR A 155 1.37 -20.20 6.32
N GLY A 156 2.00 -21.14 5.64
CA GLY A 156 1.78 -21.41 4.22
C GLY A 156 0.30 -21.55 3.90
N ASN A 157 -0.27 -20.53 3.25
CA ASN A 157 -1.70 -20.44 2.98
C ASN A 157 -1.91 -20.07 1.51
N SER A 158 -2.92 -20.69 0.90
CA SER A 158 -3.37 -20.45 -0.47
C SER A 158 -3.90 -19.02 -0.74
N ASN A 159 -4.18 -18.24 0.32
CA ASN A 159 -4.66 -16.87 0.21
C ASN A 159 -3.53 -15.82 0.08
N ARG A 160 -2.33 -16.22 -0.26
CA ARG A 160 -1.20 -15.32 -0.52
C ARG A 160 -0.58 -15.57 -1.87
N ALA A 161 -0.14 -14.50 -2.50
CA ALA A 161 0.65 -14.57 -3.73
C ALA A 161 1.90 -13.70 -3.62
N THR A 162 2.93 -14.07 -4.36
CA THR A 162 4.03 -13.17 -4.64
C THR A 162 3.55 -12.10 -5.60
N VAL A 163 3.57 -10.85 -5.19
CA VAL A 163 3.21 -9.70 -6.01
C VAL A 163 4.46 -8.89 -6.30
N SER A 164 4.75 -8.74 -7.58
CA SER A 164 5.81 -7.86 -8.08
C SER A 164 5.18 -6.61 -8.66
N THR A 165 5.50 -5.44 -8.12
CA THR A 165 5.07 -4.15 -8.64
C THR A 165 6.27 -3.33 -9.09
N TYR A 166 6.08 -2.53 -10.13
CA TYR A 166 7.07 -1.54 -10.57
C TYR A 166 6.38 -0.26 -11.00
N SER A 167 7.08 0.85 -10.89
CA SER A 167 6.67 2.15 -11.40
C SER A 167 7.89 2.94 -11.87
N LEU A 168 7.77 3.57 -13.04
CA LEU A 168 8.76 4.46 -13.61
C LEU A 168 8.07 5.74 -14.05
N SER A 169 8.53 6.89 -13.54
CA SER A 169 7.85 8.17 -13.74
C SER A 169 8.83 9.27 -14.11
N PRO A 170 9.16 9.47 -15.40
CA PRO A 170 9.82 10.68 -15.85
C PRO A 170 8.85 11.88 -15.76
N TYR A 171 9.34 13.01 -15.30
CA TYR A 171 8.56 14.24 -15.26
C TYR A 171 9.42 15.49 -15.41
N ILE A 172 8.79 16.51 -15.97
CA ILE A 172 9.31 17.86 -16.01
C ILE A 172 8.59 18.73 -14.98
N GLN A 173 9.34 19.61 -14.35
CA GLN A 173 8.81 20.62 -13.44
C GLN A 173 9.52 21.93 -13.71
N LYS A 174 8.75 23.01 -13.91
CA LYS A 174 9.28 24.34 -14.18
C LYS A 174 8.50 25.41 -13.47
N ARG A 175 9.23 26.33 -12.84
CA ARG A 175 8.65 27.58 -12.35
C ARG A 175 8.68 28.63 -13.46
N LEU A 176 7.52 29.17 -13.80
CA LEU A 176 7.37 30.27 -14.74
C LEU A 176 7.45 31.60 -13.99
N GLY A 177 8.65 31.90 -13.49
CA GLY A 177 8.88 33.06 -12.62
C GLY A 177 8.01 33.00 -11.36
N THR A 178 7.31 34.11 -11.08
CA THR A 178 6.35 34.21 -9.96
C THR A 178 4.91 33.91 -10.36
N PHE A 179 4.67 33.65 -11.67
CA PHE A 179 3.32 33.47 -12.22
C PHE A 179 2.74 32.09 -11.93
N ALA A 180 3.47 31.02 -12.27
CA ALA A 180 2.97 29.66 -12.12
C ALA A 180 4.10 28.65 -11.92
N THR A 181 3.73 27.47 -11.42
CA THR A 181 4.54 26.25 -11.50
C THR A 181 3.80 25.24 -12.38
N VAL A 182 4.52 24.66 -13.33
CA VAL A 182 3.99 23.64 -14.25
C VAL A 182 4.72 22.33 -13.99
N GLN A 183 3.98 21.23 -13.98
CA GLN A 183 4.52 19.87 -13.93
C GLN A 183 3.80 19.01 -14.97
N ALA A 184 4.55 18.20 -15.72
CA ALA A 184 4.00 17.16 -16.56
C ALA A 184 4.74 15.85 -16.27
N ARG A 185 4.00 14.81 -15.93
CA ARG A 185 4.51 13.50 -15.49
C ARG A 185 3.91 12.41 -16.35
N TYR A 186 4.73 11.55 -16.86
CA TYR A 186 4.33 10.28 -17.43
C TYR A 186 4.71 9.15 -16.46
N THR A 187 3.84 8.18 -16.27
CA THR A 187 4.08 7.02 -15.39
C THR A 187 3.75 5.74 -16.14
N ASN A 188 4.70 4.83 -16.20
CA ASN A 188 4.46 3.43 -16.57
C ASN A 188 4.63 2.57 -15.33
N SER A 189 3.64 1.77 -15.00
CA SER A 189 3.64 0.90 -13.83
C SER A 189 2.94 -0.41 -14.11
N GLY A 190 3.14 -1.41 -13.25
CA GLY A 190 2.48 -2.69 -13.40
C GLY A 190 2.50 -3.49 -12.11
N ALA A 191 1.54 -4.42 -12.03
CA ALA A 191 1.44 -5.43 -10.98
C ALA A 191 1.39 -6.82 -11.62
N ILE A 192 2.23 -7.72 -11.12
CA ILE A 192 2.36 -9.10 -11.60
C ILE A 192 2.13 -10.01 -10.40
N PHE A 193 1.15 -10.89 -10.53
CA PHE A 193 0.76 -11.83 -9.50
C PHE A 193 1.26 -13.23 -9.90
N GLU A 194 2.09 -13.83 -9.06
CA GLU A 194 2.55 -15.21 -9.27
C GLU A 194 1.65 -16.17 -8.50
N ASN A 195 1.22 -17.25 -9.17
CA ASN A 195 0.40 -18.32 -8.58
C ASN A 195 -0.94 -17.81 -7.98
N SER A 196 -1.58 -16.86 -8.64
CA SER A 196 -2.83 -16.24 -8.21
C SER A 196 -3.87 -16.21 -9.32
N VAL A 197 -5.14 -16.13 -8.92
CA VAL A 197 -6.27 -15.86 -9.83
C VAL A 197 -6.34 -14.38 -10.23
N ALA A 198 -5.64 -13.50 -9.53
CA ALA A 198 -5.59 -12.09 -9.86
C ALA A 198 -4.86 -11.86 -11.20
N ALA A 199 -5.40 -10.98 -12.04
CA ALA A 199 -4.87 -10.70 -13.36
C ALA A 199 -3.65 -9.77 -13.29
N ASN A 200 -2.61 -10.10 -14.06
CA ASN A 200 -1.50 -9.18 -14.27
C ASN A 200 -1.99 -7.95 -15.02
N SER A 201 -1.52 -6.79 -14.60
CA SER A 201 -1.93 -5.50 -15.17
C SER A 201 -0.74 -4.59 -15.44
N SER A 202 -0.89 -3.76 -16.45
CA SER A 202 0.04 -2.66 -16.75
C SER A 202 -0.74 -1.37 -16.89
N VAL A 203 -0.16 -0.27 -16.39
CA VAL A 203 -0.79 1.04 -16.36
C VAL A 203 0.11 2.05 -17.02
N ASN A 204 -0.45 2.82 -17.95
CA ASN A 204 0.16 4.01 -18.50
C ASN A 204 -0.66 5.22 -18.04
N ALA A 205 -0.01 6.18 -17.41
CA ALA A 205 -0.66 7.37 -16.92
C ALA A 205 0.11 8.62 -17.35
N PHE A 206 -0.63 9.68 -17.66
CA PHE A 206 -0.07 11.01 -17.87
C PHE A 206 -0.84 11.99 -16.99
N ALA A 207 -0.12 12.88 -16.33
CA ALA A 207 -0.69 13.94 -15.53
C ALA A 207 0.04 15.25 -15.83
N ALA A 208 -0.73 16.30 -16.07
CA ALA A 208 -0.24 17.66 -16.22
C ALA A 208 -0.96 18.56 -15.23
N ASN A 209 -0.19 19.35 -14.47
CA ASN A 209 -0.75 20.31 -13.54
C ASN A 209 -0.04 21.65 -13.67
N MET A 210 -0.80 22.71 -13.49
CA MET A 210 -0.34 24.08 -13.45
C MET A 210 -0.98 24.78 -12.27
N GLN A 211 -0.18 25.37 -11.41
CA GLN A 211 -0.64 26.03 -10.18
C GLN A 211 -0.15 27.46 -10.16
N SER A 212 -0.97 28.37 -9.61
CA SER A 212 -0.62 29.78 -9.41
C SER A 212 0.67 29.94 -8.59
N GLY A 213 1.52 30.83 -9.02
CA GLY A 213 2.76 31.18 -8.34
C GLY A 213 2.59 32.27 -7.27
N PRO A 214 3.69 32.68 -6.61
CA PRO A 214 3.68 33.68 -5.54
C PRO A 214 3.15 35.06 -5.90
N ARG A 215 2.98 35.39 -7.20
CA ARG A 215 2.33 36.62 -7.65
C ARG A 215 0.88 36.72 -7.17
N PHE A 216 0.23 35.59 -6.93
CA PHE A 216 -1.17 35.51 -6.52
C PHE A 216 -1.23 35.26 -5.01
N ASN A 217 -1.30 36.33 -4.21
CA ASN A 217 -1.28 36.23 -2.74
C ASN A 217 -2.61 35.75 -2.17
N ASP A 218 -3.73 36.36 -2.63
CA ASP A 218 -5.06 36.08 -2.08
C ASP A 218 -5.89 35.20 -3.04
N LEU A 219 -5.60 35.28 -4.35
CA LEU A 219 -6.23 34.45 -5.36
C LEU A 219 -5.32 33.29 -5.74
N SER A 220 -5.80 32.08 -5.63
CA SER A 220 -5.09 30.88 -6.10
C SER A 220 -5.88 30.24 -7.25
N TRP A 221 -5.19 29.69 -8.22
CA TRP A 221 -5.82 28.94 -9.30
C TRP A 221 -4.96 27.72 -9.65
N GLY A 222 -5.61 26.70 -10.17
CA GLY A 222 -4.95 25.48 -10.61
C GLY A 222 -5.69 24.85 -11.79
N LEU A 223 -4.92 24.28 -12.71
CA LEU A 223 -5.40 23.47 -13.83
C LEU A 223 -4.79 22.09 -13.70
N ASN A 224 -5.61 21.05 -13.81
CA ASN A 224 -5.17 19.67 -13.74
C ASN A 224 -5.78 18.88 -14.90
N TYR A 225 -4.96 18.06 -15.53
CA TYR A 225 -5.36 17.06 -16.50
C TYR A 225 -4.68 15.75 -16.16
N SER A 226 -5.42 14.67 -16.22
CA SER A 226 -4.88 13.34 -16.00
C SER A 226 -5.59 12.33 -16.90
N ILE A 227 -4.83 11.40 -17.44
CA ILE A 227 -5.33 10.20 -18.12
C ILE A 227 -4.57 8.99 -17.61
N ARG A 228 -5.28 7.92 -17.30
CA ARG A 228 -4.73 6.64 -16.86
C ARG A 228 -5.43 5.51 -17.61
N LYS A 229 -4.64 4.70 -18.30
CA LYS A 229 -5.10 3.51 -18.99
C LYS A 229 -4.49 2.28 -18.33
N ALA A 230 -5.32 1.41 -17.77
CA ALA A 230 -4.93 0.11 -17.24
C ALA A 230 -5.32 -0.98 -18.23
N VAL A 231 -4.33 -1.79 -18.61
CA VAL A 231 -4.49 -2.95 -19.49
C VAL A 231 -4.41 -4.20 -18.63
N ASN A 232 -5.50 -4.93 -18.57
CA ASN A 232 -5.66 -6.13 -17.77
C ASN A 232 -5.60 -7.36 -18.65
N ARG A 233 -4.77 -8.34 -18.32
CA ARG A 233 -4.47 -9.47 -19.22
C ARG A 233 -5.66 -10.39 -19.49
N ASN A 234 -6.57 -10.55 -18.56
CA ASN A 234 -7.72 -11.45 -18.63
C ASN A 234 -9.03 -10.72 -18.33
N ASP A 235 -9.03 -9.39 -18.37
CA ASP A 235 -10.16 -8.55 -18.01
C ASP A 235 -10.26 -7.37 -18.99
N VAL A 236 -11.27 -6.55 -18.85
CA VAL A 236 -11.51 -5.38 -19.69
C VAL A 236 -10.52 -4.28 -19.36
N ASP A 237 -9.96 -3.65 -20.38
CA ASP A 237 -9.15 -2.45 -20.23
C ASP A 237 -9.99 -1.33 -19.61
N THR A 238 -9.38 -0.53 -18.72
CA THR A 238 -10.03 0.60 -18.09
C THR A 238 -9.28 1.88 -18.40
N THR A 239 -10.01 2.94 -18.74
CA THR A 239 -9.46 4.26 -18.95
C THR A 239 -10.16 5.26 -18.02
N PHE A 240 -9.37 6.07 -17.33
CA PHE A 240 -9.84 7.18 -16.51
C PHE A 240 -9.20 8.45 -17.04
N GLU A 241 -10.01 9.40 -17.47
CA GLU A 241 -9.55 10.67 -17.97
C GLU A 241 -10.31 11.80 -17.29
N ARG A 242 -9.60 12.84 -16.85
CA ARG A 242 -10.18 13.98 -16.14
C ARG A 242 -9.44 15.26 -16.43
N ALA A 243 -10.18 16.32 -16.69
CA ALA A 243 -9.69 17.69 -16.66
C ALA A 243 -10.42 18.48 -15.58
N SER A 244 -9.71 19.35 -14.85
CA SER A 244 -10.33 20.21 -13.84
C SER A 244 -9.60 21.54 -13.70
N ALA A 245 -10.38 22.58 -13.36
CA ALA A 245 -9.91 23.91 -13.01
C ALA A 245 -10.40 24.26 -11.61
N GLN A 246 -9.50 24.75 -10.78
CA GLN A 246 -9.77 25.19 -9.41
C GLN A 246 -9.50 26.67 -9.28
N LEU A 247 -10.36 27.37 -8.56
CA LEU A 247 -10.18 28.76 -8.16
C LEU A 247 -10.36 28.86 -6.65
N GLY A 248 -9.44 29.51 -5.97
CA GLY A 248 -9.50 29.70 -4.52
C GLY A 248 -9.23 31.17 -4.15
N TYR A 249 -9.90 31.64 -3.10
CA TYR A 249 -9.71 32.98 -2.58
C TYR A 249 -9.50 32.96 -1.06
N ALA A 250 -8.41 33.57 -0.61
CA ALA A 250 -8.08 33.74 0.80
C ALA A 250 -8.82 34.94 1.38
N LEU A 251 -9.95 34.69 2.04
CA LEU A 251 -10.72 35.75 2.74
C LEU A 251 -9.93 36.34 3.91
N THR A 252 -9.14 35.52 4.55
CA THR A 252 -8.19 35.92 5.59
C THR A 252 -6.94 35.05 5.51
N ARG A 253 -5.88 35.38 6.25
CA ARG A 253 -4.70 34.53 6.39
C ARG A 253 -4.99 33.13 6.96
N LYS A 254 -6.16 32.92 7.56
CA LYS A 254 -6.57 31.69 8.24
C LYS A 254 -7.75 31.00 7.57
N PHE A 255 -8.45 31.68 6.67
CA PHE A 255 -9.66 31.15 6.03
C PHE A 255 -9.67 31.41 4.53
N ARG A 256 -9.84 30.33 3.76
CA ARG A 256 -9.95 30.36 2.31
C ARG A 256 -11.20 29.63 1.84
N VAL A 257 -11.75 30.04 0.74
CA VAL A 257 -12.80 29.34 0.01
C VAL A 257 -12.27 28.93 -1.36
N PHE A 258 -12.77 27.86 -1.90
CA PHE A 258 -12.39 27.40 -3.23
C PHE A 258 -13.55 26.71 -3.95
N GLY A 259 -13.49 26.76 -5.26
CA GLY A 259 -14.39 26.04 -6.15
C GLY A 259 -13.59 25.29 -7.20
N THR A 260 -14.08 24.13 -7.62
CA THR A 260 -13.49 23.32 -8.69
C THR A 260 -14.58 22.97 -9.68
N VAL A 261 -14.27 23.07 -10.96
CA VAL A 261 -15.10 22.56 -12.07
C VAL A 261 -14.26 21.60 -12.88
N GLY A 262 -14.87 20.58 -13.45
CA GLY A 262 -14.15 19.58 -14.22
C GLY A 262 -15.06 18.76 -15.12
N GLN A 263 -14.43 17.91 -15.90
CA GLN A 263 -15.06 16.93 -16.77
C GLN A 263 -14.33 15.62 -16.63
N ASP A 264 -15.09 14.54 -16.46
CA ASP A 264 -14.62 13.16 -16.45
C ASP A 264 -15.00 12.50 -17.80
N TRP A 265 -14.06 11.78 -18.44
CA TRP A 265 -14.25 10.96 -19.63
C TRP A 265 -13.63 9.59 -19.33
N ASN A 266 -14.47 8.63 -18.94
CA ASN A 266 -13.96 7.33 -18.50
C ASN A 266 -14.51 6.25 -19.42
N ASP A 267 -13.71 5.21 -19.63
CA ASP A 267 -14.08 4.01 -20.38
C ASP A 267 -13.79 2.78 -19.54
N TYR A 268 -14.84 2.25 -18.93
CA TYR A 268 -14.84 1.01 -18.18
C TYR A 268 -16.26 0.42 -18.10
N LEU A 269 -16.36 -0.87 -17.80
CA LEU A 269 -17.66 -1.50 -17.63
C LEU A 269 -18.39 -0.90 -16.41
N SER A 270 -19.62 -0.42 -16.65
CA SER A 270 -20.51 0.12 -15.61
C SER A 270 -21.96 -0.08 -16.00
N THR A 271 -22.82 -0.24 -15.01
CA THR A 271 -24.28 -0.22 -15.17
C THR A 271 -24.85 1.19 -15.25
N THR A 272 -24.04 2.19 -14.91
CA THR A 272 -24.38 3.62 -14.95
C THR A 272 -23.45 4.36 -15.90
N GLY A 273 -23.71 5.64 -16.17
CA GLY A 273 -22.81 6.45 -17.00
C GLY A 273 -21.44 6.63 -16.36
N THR A 274 -20.38 6.67 -17.19
CA THR A 274 -18.99 6.82 -16.77
C THR A 274 -18.43 8.22 -16.99
N ASP A 275 -19.13 9.06 -17.75
CA ASP A 275 -18.74 10.39 -18.15
C ASP A 275 -19.64 11.47 -17.54
N GLY A 276 -19.11 12.64 -17.33
CA GLY A 276 -19.91 13.76 -16.86
C GLY A 276 -19.10 14.95 -16.37
N SER A 277 -19.78 16.09 -16.30
CA SER A 277 -19.23 17.27 -15.66
C SER A 277 -19.21 17.12 -14.15
N SER A 278 -18.24 17.76 -13.52
CA SER A 278 -18.09 17.77 -12.07
C SER A 278 -17.93 19.18 -11.55
N TYR A 279 -18.44 19.42 -10.36
CA TYR A 279 -18.20 20.66 -9.62
C TYR A 279 -18.06 20.38 -8.13
N SER A 280 -17.30 21.21 -7.45
CA SER A 280 -17.24 21.20 -5.99
C SER A 280 -16.97 22.59 -5.45
N VAL A 281 -17.47 22.84 -4.24
CA VAL A 281 -17.16 24.03 -3.45
C VAL A 281 -16.65 23.59 -2.09
N GLY A 282 -15.71 24.37 -1.55
CA GLY A 282 -15.11 24.01 -0.29
C GLY A 282 -14.48 25.20 0.42
N PHE A 283 -14.02 24.93 1.62
CA PHE A 283 -13.29 25.89 2.42
C PHE A 283 -12.09 25.24 3.10
N GLY A 284 -11.08 26.05 3.38
CA GLY A 284 -9.95 25.71 4.21
C GLY A 284 -9.83 26.68 5.38
N TRP A 285 -9.74 26.14 6.60
CA TRP A 285 -9.63 26.93 7.81
C TRP A 285 -8.44 26.48 8.66
N ALA A 286 -7.50 27.38 8.91
CA ALA A 286 -6.33 27.16 9.74
C ALA A 286 -6.31 28.13 10.92
N PRO A 287 -7.15 27.90 11.95
CA PRO A 287 -7.27 28.82 13.11
C PRO A 287 -5.93 29.05 13.81
N THR A 288 -5.08 28.04 13.83
CA THR A 288 -3.73 28.12 14.39
C THR A 288 -2.71 27.46 13.44
N ARG A 289 -1.41 27.66 13.66
CA ARG A 289 -0.35 26.95 12.92
C ARG A 289 -0.36 25.43 13.17
N ARG A 290 -1.11 24.96 14.17
CA ARG A 290 -1.18 23.55 14.59
C ARG A 290 -2.51 22.89 14.25
N SER A 291 -3.43 23.62 13.67
CA SER A 291 -4.77 23.12 13.35
C SER A 291 -5.14 23.54 11.94
N SER A 292 -5.59 22.60 11.14
CA SER A 292 -6.14 22.84 9.80
C SER A 292 -7.34 21.96 9.56
N ILE A 293 -8.35 22.52 8.91
CA ILE A 293 -9.55 21.85 8.47
C ILE A 293 -9.75 22.25 7.00
N GLU A 294 -10.02 21.28 6.16
CA GLU A 294 -10.45 21.47 4.79
C GLU A 294 -11.66 20.60 4.54
N ALA A 295 -12.70 21.16 3.95
CA ALA A 295 -13.90 20.44 3.60
C ALA A 295 -14.40 20.90 2.23
N SER A 296 -14.91 19.98 1.45
CA SER A 296 -15.58 20.27 0.18
C SER A 296 -16.77 19.34 -0.04
N MET A 297 -17.73 19.85 -0.79
CA MET A 297 -18.88 19.11 -1.28
C MET A 297 -19.09 19.42 -2.75
N GLY A 298 -19.58 18.44 -3.49
CA GLY A 298 -19.79 18.60 -4.92
C GLY A 298 -20.56 17.45 -5.53
N GLU A 299 -20.50 17.39 -6.86
CA GLU A 299 -21.14 16.34 -7.64
C GLU A 299 -20.19 15.90 -8.77
N ARG A 300 -20.16 14.61 -9.01
CA ARG A 300 -19.47 13.97 -10.13
C ARG A 300 -20.46 13.06 -10.85
N TYR A 301 -20.07 12.49 -11.98
CA TYR A 301 -20.90 11.58 -12.78
C TYR A 301 -21.51 10.42 -11.98
N PHE A 302 -20.90 10.00 -10.87
CA PHE A 302 -21.41 8.94 -9.98
C PHE A 302 -22.21 9.46 -8.78
N GLY A 303 -22.53 10.76 -8.72
CA GLY A 303 -23.36 11.38 -7.71
C GLY A 303 -22.66 12.38 -6.81
N ARG A 304 -23.29 12.69 -5.68
CA ARG A 304 -22.78 13.62 -4.69
C ARG A 304 -21.50 13.11 -4.06
N THR A 305 -20.53 14.00 -3.89
CA THR A 305 -19.23 13.71 -3.30
C THR A 305 -18.91 14.64 -2.15
N PHE A 306 -18.27 14.10 -1.13
CA PHE A 306 -17.81 14.85 0.02
C PHE A 306 -16.32 14.56 0.25
N SER A 307 -15.58 15.58 0.69
CA SER A 307 -14.24 15.39 1.22
C SER A 307 -14.06 16.19 2.50
N PHE A 308 -13.31 15.63 3.44
CA PHE A 308 -12.96 16.27 4.69
C PHE A 308 -11.54 15.89 5.09
N ALA A 309 -10.73 16.87 5.50
CA ALA A 309 -9.41 16.65 6.05
C ALA A 309 -9.22 17.57 7.26
N GLY A 310 -9.01 16.98 8.43
CA GLY A 310 -8.76 17.69 9.69
C GLY A 310 -7.45 17.23 10.29
N ASN A 311 -6.60 18.17 10.66
CA ASN A 311 -5.36 17.91 11.38
C ASN A 311 -5.28 18.85 12.58
N HIS A 312 -4.92 18.28 13.73
CA HIS A 312 -4.64 19.06 14.92
C HIS A 312 -3.43 18.49 15.66
N ARG A 313 -2.50 19.33 16.04
CA ARG A 313 -1.30 18.94 16.77
C ARG A 313 -1.19 19.77 18.06
N THR A 314 -1.05 19.07 19.18
CA THR A 314 -0.64 19.68 20.45
C THR A 314 0.84 19.38 20.72
N ARG A 315 1.32 19.71 21.88
CA ARG A 315 2.67 19.34 22.32
C ARG A 315 2.83 17.82 22.48
N LEU A 316 1.76 17.14 22.89
CA LEU A 316 1.77 15.73 23.28
C LEU A 316 0.89 14.86 22.38
N SER A 317 0.08 15.44 21.49
CA SER A 317 -0.85 14.67 20.68
C SER A 317 -0.93 15.16 19.24
N ARG A 318 -1.22 14.22 18.34
CA ARG A 318 -1.55 14.46 16.94
C ARG A 318 -2.88 13.81 16.63
N TRP A 319 -3.77 14.56 15.98
CA TRP A 319 -5.10 14.16 15.57
C TRP A 319 -5.23 14.31 14.06
N THR A 320 -5.73 13.29 13.42
CA THR A 320 -5.99 13.29 11.98
C THR A 320 -7.36 12.70 11.72
N VAL A 321 -8.13 13.35 10.84
CA VAL A 321 -9.38 12.80 10.31
C VAL A 321 -9.41 13.09 8.83
N ARG A 322 -9.67 12.08 8.01
CA ARG A 322 -9.80 12.23 6.56
C ARG A 322 -10.98 11.41 6.07
N TYR A 323 -11.83 12.03 5.30
CA TYR A 323 -12.89 11.40 4.53
C TYR A 323 -12.73 11.75 3.06
N SER A 324 -12.89 10.76 2.18
CA SER A 324 -12.82 10.97 0.73
C SER A 324 -13.68 9.96 -0.01
N GLU A 325 -14.18 10.39 -1.17
CA GLU A 325 -14.90 9.54 -2.13
C GLU A 325 -14.25 9.68 -3.49
N ASP A 326 -13.92 8.55 -4.14
CA ASP A 326 -13.30 8.53 -5.46
C ASP A 326 -13.62 7.21 -6.18
N VAL A 327 -13.27 7.16 -7.47
CA VAL A 327 -13.34 5.96 -8.29
C VAL A 327 -11.95 5.35 -8.37
N SER A 328 -11.89 4.04 -8.19
CA SER A 328 -10.64 3.29 -8.20
C SER A 328 -10.82 1.90 -8.80
N ASP A 329 -9.74 1.24 -9.07
CA ASP A 329 -9.69 -0.18 -9.41
C ASP A 329 -8.62 -0.91 -8.56
N ILE A 330 -8.66 -2.25 -8.60
CA ILE A 330 -7.74 -3.08 -7.81
C ILE A 330 -6.26 -2.80 -8.13
N THR A 331 -5.95 -2.59 -9.41
CA THR A 331 -4.57 -2.31 -9.84
C THR A 331 -4.07 -1.01 -9.23
N GLN A 332 -4.90 0.03 -9.25
CA GLN A 332 -4.57 1.31 -8.64
C GLN A 332 -4.30 1.16 -7.15
N GLN A 333 -5.13 0.40 -6.43
CA GLN A 333 -4.93 0.18 -5.00
C GLN A 333 -3.59 -0.51 -4.70
N PHE A 334 -3.22 -1.54 -5.46
CA PHE A 334 -1.93 -2.21 -5.30
C PHE A 334 -0.74 -1.31 -5.64
N LEU A 335 -0.85 -0.52 -6.69
CA LEU A 335 0.21 0.41 -7.10
C LEU A 335 0.36 1.57 -6.09
N GLU A 336 -0.74 2.13 -5.60
CA GLU A 336 -0.72 3.17 -4.56
C GLU A 336 -0.11 2.63 -3.26
N GLN A 337 -0.46 1.42 -2.87
CA GLN A 337 0.12 0.75 -1.71
C GLN A 337 1.62 0.54 -1.87
N SER A 338 2.09 0.14 -3.05
CA SER A 338 3.51 -0.06 -3.32
C SER A 338 4.32 1.23 -3.36
N SER A 339 3.69 2.36 -3.71
CA SER A 339 4.33 3.67 -3.81
C SER A 339 4.28 4.49 -2.50
N ARG A 340 3.53 4.06 -1.50
CA ARG A 340 3.49 4.74 -0.19
C ARG A 340 4.83 4.67 0.49
N VAL A 341 5.31 5.83 0.90
CA VAL A 341 6.58 6.02 1.58
C VAL A 341 6.33 6.63 2.95
N PHE A 342 6.95 6.04 3.95
CA PHE A 342 6.84 6.47 5.35
C PHE A 342 8.20 6.91 5.85
N TRP A 343 8.20 7.90 6.75
CA TRP A 343 9.36 8.34 7.48
C TRP A 343 9.11 8.13 8.98
N VAL A 344 10.10 7.67 9.70
CA VAL A 344 10.07 7.72 11.16
C VAL A 344 10.65 9.05 11.57
N CYS A 345 9.79 9.99 11.93
CA CYS A 345 10.17 11.33 12.30
C CYS A 345 9.79 11.59 13.75
N ASN A 346 10.77 11.89 14.61
CA ASN A 346 10.53 12.08 16.05
C ASN A 346 9.75 10.91 16.69
N ASP A 347 10.17 9.68 16.41
CA ASP A 347 9.56 8.42 16.88
C ASP A 347 8.11 8.18 16.37
N ALA A 348 7.65 8.92 15.38
CA ALA A 348 6.34 8.75 14.75
C ALA A 348 6.46 8.44 13.26
N LEU A 349 5.60 7.54 12.77
CA LEU A 349 5.46 7.27 11.34
C LEU A 349 4.73 8.42 10.66
N VAL A 350 5.36 8.99 9.64
CA VAL A 350 4.79 10.05 8.80
C VAL A 350 4.76 9.58 7.36
N GLU A 351 3.56 9.45 6.81
CA GLU A 351 3.37 9.15 5.39
C GLU A 351 3.66 10.40 4.56
N THR A 352 4.47 10.26 3.51
CA THR A 352 4.72 11.33 2.54
C THR A 352 4.39 10.84 1.14
N PRO A 353 3.78 11.69 0.30
CA PRO A 353 3.42 11.32 -1.09
C PRO A 353 4.65 11.18 -2.01
N ASP A 354 5.79 11.64 -1.56
CA ASP A 354 7.08 11.54 -2.25
C ASP A 354 8.16 11.09 -1.26
N ALA A 355 9.27 10.59 -1.77
CA ALA A 355 10.39 10.12 -0.95
C ALA A 355 11.17 11.28 -0.28
N THR A 356 10.52 12.41 0.02
CA THR A 356 11.13 13.56 0.71
C THR A 356 10.71 13.60 2.18
N PRO A 357 11.66 13.79 3.11
CA PRO A 357 11.31 13.90 4.53
C PRO A 357 10.50 15.17 4.79
N PRO A 358 9.58 15.15 5.77
CA PRO A 358 8.89 16.37 6.23
C PRO A 358 9.91 17.45 6.62
N LYS A 359 9.73 18.66 6.11
CA LYS A 359 10.70 19.77 6.24
C LYS A 359 10.94 20.26 7.66
N ASP A 360 10.02 19.96 8.60
CA ASP A 360 10.04 20.52 9.96
C ASP A 360 10.26 19.44 11.05
N GLN A 361 10.77 18.25 10.68
CA GLN A 361 10.93 17.14 11.62
C GLN A 361 12.30 16.47 11.42
N THR A 362 12.89 16.03 12.54
CA THR A 362 14.06 15.17 12.49
C THR A 362 13.59 13.75 12.20
N CYS A 363 13.92 13.25 11.03
CA CYS A 363 13.52 11.93 10.57
C CYS A 363 14.72 10.97 10.58
N THR A 364 14.44 9.67 10.71
CA THR A 364 15.47 8.63 10.54
C THR A 364 16.03 8.65 9.11
N GLU A 365 17.23 8.13 8.96
CA GLU A 365 17.88 8.05 7.67
C GLU A 365 17.10 7.15 6.70
N GLY A 366 16.58 7.74 5.64
CA GLY A 366 15.92 7.07 4.53
C GLY A 366 14.41 6.84 4.70
N PRO A 367 13.71 6.82 3.57
CA PRO A 367 12.28 6.52 3.52
C PRO A 367 12.01 5.02 3.72
N ILE A 368 10.96 4.70 4.45
CA ILE A 368 10.47 3.33 4.66
C ILE A 368 9.25 3.12 3.75
N SER A 369 9.26 2.12 2.88
CA SER A 369 8.06 1.78 2.11
C SER A 369 7.03 1.03 2.96
N ALA A 370 5.78 0.97 2.49
CA ALA A 370 4.73 0.17 3.13
C ALA A 370 5.15 -1.30 3.31
N GLY A 371 5.96 -1.85 2.41
CA GLY A 371 6.47 -3.21 2.51
C GLY A 371 7.56 -3.39 3.56
N GLN A 372 8.47 -2.43 3.67
CA GLN A 372 9.47 -2.41 4.75
C GLN A 372 8.80 -2.24 6.10
N LEU A 373 7.79 -1.39 6.15
CA LEU A 373 6.96 -1.21 7.32
C LEU A 373 6.30 -2.55 7.69
N ALA A 374 5.71 -3.24 6.73
CA ALA A 374 5.12 -4.57 6.93
C ALA A 374 6.17 -5.60 7.40
N GLN A 375 7.39 -5.57 6.85
CA GLN A 375 8.49 -6.42 7.31
C GLN A 375 9.00 -6.02 8.70
N SER A 376 9.15 -4.73 8.96
CA SER A 376 9.54 -4.22 10.27
C SER A 376 8.48 -4.55 11.32
N PHE A 377 7.20 -4.42 10.98
CA PHE A 377 6.12 -4.83 11.85
C PHE A 377 6.02 -6.36 11.98
N ALA A 378 6.28 -7.13 10.94
CA ALA A 378 6.37 -8.59 11.03
C ALA A 378 7.57 -9.02 11.88
N SER A 379 8.73 -8.38 11.75
CA SER A 379 9.89 -8.62 12.60
C SER A 379 9.69 -8.17 14.06
N LEU A 380 8.80 -7.21 14.28
CA LEU A 380 8.32 -6.77 15.59
C LEU A 380 7.10 -7.59 16.05
N GLY A 381 6.69 -8.60 15.26
CA GLY A 381 5.55 -9.45 15.55
C GLY A 381 4.19 -8.76 15.39
N ILE A 382 4.08 -7.61 14.73
CA ILE A 382 2.82 -6.95 14.43
C ILE A 382 2.19 -7.61 13.21
N PRO A 383 0.94 -8.11 13.28
CA PRO A 383 0.32 -8.84 12.18
C PRO A 383 0.07 -7.96 10.96
N VAL A 384 0.18 -8.55 9.78
CA VAL A 384 -0.22 -7.91 8.52
C VAL A 384 -1.70 -7.51 8.55
N SER A 385 -2.56 -8.26 9.25
CA SER A 385 -3.96 -7.91 9.50
C SER A 385 -4.12 -6.57 10.26
N SER A 386 -3.22 -6.27 11.20
CA SER A 386 -3.21 -4.95 11.86
C SER A 386 -2.82 -3.83 10.91
N LEU A 387 -2.02 -4.11 9.88
CA LEU A 387 -1.66 -3.14 8.84
C LEU A 387 -2.82 -2.91 7.87
N VAL A 388 -3.59 -3.94 7.54
CA VAL A 388 -4.86 -3.80 6.81
C VAL A 388 -5.85 -3.00 7.64
N ALA A 389 -6.01 -3.34 8.92
CA ALA A 389 -6.87 -2.63 9.85
C ALA A 389 -6.45 -1.17 10.04
N ALA A 390 -5.14 -0.89 10.08
CA ALA A 390 -4.61 0.47 10.16
C ALA A 390 -4.66 1.23 8.82
N GLY A 391 -5.15 0.61 7.74
CA GLY A 391 -5.23 1.24 6.41
C GLY A 391 -3.90 1.35 5.68
N LEU A 392 -2.88 0.70 6.17
CA LEU A 392 -1.55 0.69 5.56
C LEU A 392 -1.47 -0.33 4.41
N LEU A 393 -2.34 -1.34 4.41
CA LEU A 393 -2.50 -2.31 3.33
C LEU A 393 -3.96 -2.35 2.88
N ASN A 394 -4.18 -2.38 1.58
CA ASN A 394 -5.50 -2.55 0.98
C ASN A 394 -5.58 -3.94 0.33
N VAL A 395 -6.69 -4.63 0.58
CA VAL A 395 -7.00 -5.91 -0.06
C VAL A 395 -8.40 -5.79 -0.66
N THR A 396 -8.65 -6.35 -1.82
CA THR A 396 -9.97 -6.34 -2.43
C THR A 396 -10.54 -7.76 -2.55
N SER A 397 -11.86 -7.87 -2.55
CA SER A 397 -12.56 -9.15 -2.69
C SER A 397 -12.88 -9.51 -4.14
N ALA A 398 -12.88 -8.54 -5.07
CA ALA A 398 -13.21 -8.77 -6.47
C ALA A 398 -12.44 -7.82 -7.40
N ASN A 399 -12.22 -8.27 -8.64
CA ASN A 399 -11.70 -7.44 -9.71
C ASN A 399 -12.78 -6.46 -10.20
N GLY A 400 -12.35 -5.32 -10.72
CA GLY A 400 -13.23 -4.35 -11.35
C GLY A 400 -13.05 -2.93 -10.82
N VAL A 401 -13.90 -2.04 -11.34
CA VAL A 401 -13.96 -0.63 -10.94
C VAL A 401 -15.01 -0.46 -9.86
N PHE A 402 -14.70 0.31 -8.84
CA PHE A 402 -15.60 0.61 -7.73
C PHE A 402 -15.46 2.06 -7.26
N ILE A 403 -16.55 2.59 -6.71
CA ILE A 403 -16.53 3.84 -5.96
C ILE A 403 -16.10 3.50 -4.54
N ILE A 404 -15.00 4.10 -4.10
CA ILE A 404 -14.49 3.94 -2.73
C ILE A 404 -14.88 5.15 -1.89
N LYS A 405 -15.48 4.89 -0.73
CA LYS A 405 -15.76 5.88 0.32
C LYS A 405 -14.94 5.48 1.54
N SER A 406 -14.06 6.35 1.99
CA SER A 406 -13.11 6.01 3.05
C SER A 406 -13.04 7.10 4.12
N LEU A 407 -13.32 6.72 5.36
CA LEU A 407 -13.07 7.51 6.55
C LEU A 407 -11.88 6.92 7.30
N ASN A 408 -10.89 7.75 7.59
CA ASN A 408 -9.75 7.38 8.43
C ASN A 408 -9.63 8.43 9.53
N ALA A 409 -9.61 7.99 10.78
CA ALA A 409 -9.42 8.85 11.94
C ALA A 409 -8.30 8.26 12.81
N GLY A 410 -7.43 9.11 13.33
CA GLY A 410 -6.33 8.66 14.16
C GLY A 410 -5.96 9.72 15.21
N VAL A 411 -5.54 9.24 16.36
CA VAL A 411 -4.95 10.06 17.40
C VAL A 411 -3.75 9.34 18.00
N SER A 412 -2.67 10.05 18.18
CA SER A 412 -1.49 9.57 18.91
C SER A 412 -1.12 10.54 20.01
N TRP A 413 -0.67 9.99 21.13
CA TRP A 413 -0.12 10.74 22.28
C TRP A 413 1.25 10.19 22.63
N ASP A 414 2.19 11.09 22.88
CA ASP A 414 3.53 10.78 23.37
C ASP A 414 3.74 11.49 24.69
N ILE A 415 3.81 10.71 25.79
CA ILE A 415 3.92 11.21 27.16
C ILE A 415 5.15 10.57 27.81
N GLY A 416 6.29 11.21 27.68
CA GLY A 416 7.55 10.73 28.25
C GLY A 416 7.98 9.38 27.63
N ARG A 417 7.81 8.29 28.40
CA ARG A 417 8.16 6.92 27.95
C ARG A 417 6.99 6.16 27.36
N LEU A 418 5.80 6.75 27.37
CA LEU A 418 4.56 6.09 27.00
C LEU A 418 4.00 6.73 25.72
N GLY A 419 3.80 5.93 24.69
CA GLY A 419 3.10 6.26 23.48
C GLY A 419 1.75 5.55 23.43
N PHE A 420 0.69 6.26 23.04
CA PHE A 420 -0.63 5.71 22.75
C PHE A 420 -1.03 6.04 21.32
N GLY A 421 -1.66 5.09 20.66
CA GLY A 421 -2.28 5.28 19.37
C GLY A 421 -3.70 4.74 19.39
N LEU A 422 -4.64 5.47 18.79
CA LEU A 422 -5.97 4.97 18.47
C LEU A 422 -6.28 5.37 17.03
N SER A 423 -6.65 4.40 16.21
CA SER A 423 -7.08 4.62 14.84
C SER A 423 -8.40 3.92 14.55
N ALA A 424 -9.23 4.57 13.75
CA ALA A 424 -10.49 4.00 13.26
C ALA A 424 -10.54 4.18 11.74
N ARG A 425 -11.02 3.16 11.06
CA ARG A 425 -11.22 3.16 9.61
C ARG A 425 -12.60 2.61 9.28
N ASP A 426 -13.24 3.27 8.31
CA ASP A 426 -14.45 2.81 7.66
C ASP A 426 -14.25 2.94 6.16
N THR A 427 -14.35 1.84 5.41
CA THR A 427 -14.16 1.81 3.96
C THR A 427 -15.27 1.01 3.31
N LYS A 428 -16.00 1.66 2.44
CA LYS A 428 -17.06 1.07 1.63
C LYS A 428 -16.68 1.13 0.16
N ARG A 429 -16.79 0.00 -0.55
CA ARG A 429 -16.58 -0.10 -1.99
C ARG A 429 -17.89 -0.52 -2.66
N LEU A 430 -18.31 0.22 -3.69
CA LEU A 430 -19.48 -0.06 -4.51
C LEU A 430 -19.01 -0.43 -5.90
N TYR A 431 -19.16 -1.69 -6.27
CA TYR A 431 -18.67 -2.24 -7.54
C TYR A 431 -19.59 -1.86 -8.69
N GLN A 432 -19.01 -1.32 -9.76
CA GLN A 432 -19.76 -0.74 -10.87
C GLN A 432 -20.33 -1.78 -11.84
N VAL A 433 -19.78 -3.00 -11.85
CA VAL A 433 -20.14 -4.08 -12.79
C VAL A 433 -21.06 -5.12 -12.14
N LEU A 434 -21.01 -5.27 -10.85
CA LEU A 434 -21.68 -6.37 -10.12
C LEU A 434 -23.06 -5.97 -9.55
N GLY A 435 -23.79 -5.08 -10.24
CA GLY A 435 -25.17 -4.73 -9.84
C GLY A 435 -25.23 -4.06 -8.45
N ASP A 436 -24.40 -3.08 -8.20
CA ASP A 436 -24.28 -2.35 -6.94
C ASP A 436 -23.80 -3.20 -5.74
N ALA A 437 -23.20 -4.37 -6.01
CA ALA A 437 -22.58 -5.16 -4.96
C ALA A 437 -21.54 -4.33 -4.18
N GLN A 438 -21.50 -4.52 -2.89
CA GLN A 438 -20.65 -3.74 -2.01
C GLN A 438 -19.86 -4.62 -1.04
N ASP A 439 -18.68 -4.15 -0.67
CA ASP A 439 -18.02 -4.57 0.54
C ASP A 439 -17.84 -3.40 1.52
N HIS A 440 -17.82 -3.71 2.80
CA HIS A 440 -17.68 -2.75 3.87
C HIS A 440 -16.70 -3.26 4.90
N ILE A 441 -15.63 -2.52 5.13
CA ILE A 441 -14.56 -2.83 6.06
C ILE A 441 -14.54 -1.76 7.14
N GLN A 442 -14.78 -2.17 8.37
CA GLN A 442 -14.70 -1.31 9.55
C GLN A 442 -13.61 -1.84 10.48
N SER A 443 -12.79 -0.97 11.01
CA SER A 443 -11.76 -1.37 11.97
C SER A 443 -11.45 -0.29 12.98
N VAL A 444 -11.09 -0.73 14.19
CA VAL A 444 -10.57 0.11 15.26
C VAL A 444 -9.33 -0.58 15.80
N THR A 445 -8.24 0.16 15.92
CA THR A 445 -6.97 -0.35 16.46
C THR A 445 -6.46 0.58 17.55
N GLY A 446 -6.25 0.04 18.74
CA GLY A 446 -5.56 0.67 19.85
C GLY A 446 -4.13 0.14 19.96
N SER A 447 -3.16 1.00 20.22
CA SER A 447 -1.78 0.62 20.44
C SER A 447 -1.19 1.34 21.64
N VAL A 448 -0.29 0.66 22.34
CA VAL A 448 0.46 1.21 23.46
C VAL A 448 1.92 0.81 23.28
N SER A 449 2.82 1.76 23.39
CA SER A 449 4.26 1.53 23.46
C SER A 449 4.81 2.09 24.75
N TYR A 450 5.63 1.32 25.45
CA TYR A 450 6.26 1.76 26.69
C TYR A 450 7.76 1.49 26.64
N ARG A 451 8.55 2.56 26.75
CA ARG A 451 10.01 2.48 26.78
C ARG A 451 10.49 2.08 28.17
N LEU A 452 10.73 0.79 28.35
CA LEU A 452 11.22 0.21 29.63
C LEU A 452 12.63 0.72 29.97
N SER A 453 13.50 0.77 28.96
CA SER A 453 14.86 1.31 29.04
C SER A 453 15.22 2.00 27.72
N PRO A 454 16.37 2.67 27.59
CA PRO A 454 16.83 3.19 26.29
C PRO A 454 16.93 2.12 25.19
N GLN A 455 17.15 0.88 25.57
CA GLN A 455 17.34 -0.27 24.67
C GLN A 455 16.13 -1.21 24.60
N THR A 456 15.11 -1.02 25.46
CA THR A 456 13.99 -1.96 25.56
C THR A 456 12.67 -1.24 25.46
N THR A 457 11.82 -1.67 24.51
CA THR A 457 10.46 -1.17 24.37
C THR A 457 9.46 -2.31 24.39
N ALA A 458 8.43 -2.18 25.22
CA ALA A 458 7.26 -3.04 25.21
C ALA A 458 6.17 -2.44 24.34
N ASN A 459 5.54 -3.25 23.50
CA ASN A 459 4.48 -2.85 22.59
C ASN A 459 3.26 -3.74 22.80
N SER A 460 2.09 -3.15 22.73
CA SER A 460 0.81 -3.84 22.74
C SER A 460 -0.10 -3.24 21.68
N SER A 461 -0.84 -4.07 20.97
CA SER A 461 -1.89 -3.62 20.06
C SER A 461 -3.11 -4.52 20.13
N LEU A 462 -4.30 -3.92 20.07
CA LEU A 462 -5.57 -4.59 19.96
C LEU A 462 -6.28 -4.03 18.72
N SER A 463 -6.66 -4.90 17.80
CA SER A 463 -7.40 -4.56 16.59
C SER A 463 -8.70 -5.34 16.54
N LEU A 464 -9.79 -4.64 16.29
CA LEU A 464 -11.10 -5.18 16.02
C LEU A 464 -11.48 -4.77 14.60
N SER A 465 -11.88 -5.71 13.76
CA SER A 465 -12.36 -5.42 12.42
C SER A 465 -13.59 -6.24 12.07
N ARG A 466 -14.50 -5.60 11.35
CA ARG A 466 -15.69 -6.22 10.74
C ARG A 466 -15.61 -6.05 9.23
N ASN A 467 -15.70 -7.16 8.50
CA ASN A 467 -15.70 -7.18 7.04
C ASN A 467 -17.04 -7.77 6.58
N SER A 468 -17.84 -6.99 5.85
CA SER A 468 -19.13 -7.41 5.31
C SER A 468 -19.07 -7.44 3.78
N PHE A 469 -19.61 -8.50 3.18
CA PHE A 469 -19.58 -8.72 1.74
C PHE A 469 -20.98 -9.09 1.26
N ASP A 470 -21.45 -8.44 0.19
CA ASP A 470 -22.68 -8.80 -0.48
C ASP A 470 -22.59 -10.20 -1.13
N PRO A 471 -23.75 -10.87 -1.35
CA PRO A 471 -23.79 -12.21 -1.94
C PRO A 471 -23.05 -12.35 -3.26
N ALA A 472 -23.10 -11.35 -4.13
CA ALA A 472 -22.40 -11.35 -5.42
C ALA A 472 -20.87 -11.42 -5.28
N LEU A 473 -20.31 -10.93 -4.17
CA LEU A 473 -18.89 -10.96 -3.87
C LEU A 473 -18.48 -12.23 -3.10
N ALA A 474 -19.39 -12.77 -2.31
CA ALA A 474 -19.15 -13.86 -1.37
C ALA A 474 -19.58 -15.25 -1.86
N GLY A 475 -19.98 -15.38 -3.14
CA GLY A 475 -20.33 -16.66 -3.73
C GLY A 475 -21.76 -17.11 -3.49
N GLY A 476 -22.72 -16.18 -3.32
CA GLY A 476 -24.15 -16.42 -3.31
C GLY A 476 -24.87 -16.14 -1.98
N THR A 477 -24.15 -16.06 -0.86
CA THR A 477 -24.71 -15.66 0.45
C THR A 477 -23.92 -14.50 1.02
N ALA A 478 -24.60 -13.55 1.68
CA ALA A 478 -23.94 -12.45 2.36
C ALA A 478 -22.98 -13.00 3.43
N ARG A 479 -21.79 -12.43 3.51
CA ARG A 479 -20.78 -12.85 4.46
C ARG A 479 -20.38 -11.69 5.38
N GLU A 480 -20.25 -12.02 6.66
CA GLU A 480 -19.75 -11.12 7.69
C GLU A 480 -18.65 -11.84 8.49
N ASP A 481 -17.51 -11.18 8.64
CA ASP A 481 -16.36 -11.70 9.37
C ASP A 481 -15.98 -10.69 10.45
N ASP A 482 -16.05 -11.08 11.71
CA ASP A 482 -15.54 -10.34 12.86
C ASP A 482 -14.15 -10.89 13.23
N ILE A 483 -13.15 -10.01 13.26
CA ILE A 483 -11.77 -10.39 13.54
C ILE A 483 -11.25 -9.58 14.72
N LEU A 484 -10.81 -10.29 15.77
CA LEU A 484 -10.08 -9.75 16.90
C LEU A 484 -8.61 -10.16 16.78
N SER A 485 -7.70 -9.21 16.94
CA SER A 485 -6.25 -9.48 16.96
C SER A 485 -5.61 -8.74 18.13
N LEU A 486 -5.00 -9.48 19.05
CA LEU A 486 -4.18 -8.96 20.15
C LEU A 486 -2.72 -9.30 19.88
N SER A 487 -1.83 -8.32 20.03
CA SER A 487 -0.38 -8.52 19.98
C SER A 487 0.28 -7.90 21.20
N LEU A 488 1.20 -8.64 21.82
CA LEU A 488 2.01 -8.21 22.95
C LEU A 488 3.48 -8.52 22.62
N GLY A 489 4.34 -7.52 22.63
CA GLY A 489 5.74 -7.71 22.24
C GLY A 489 6.72 -6.91 23.09
N VAL A 490 7.93 -7.42 23.16
CA VAL A 490 9.09 -6.71 23.72
C VAL A 490 10.20 -6.75 22.68
N VAL A 491 10.75 -5.57 22.37
CA VAL A 491 11.90 -5.40 21.51
C VAL A 491 13.07 -4.96 22.35
N HIS A 492 14.22 -5.60 22.16
CA HIS A 492 15.47 -5.25 22.85
C HIS A 492 16.59 -5.05 21.84
N GLN A 493 17.32 -3.95 21.97
CA GLN A 493 18.51 -3.65 21.20
C GLN A 493 19.74 -4.12 22.00
N PHE A 494 20.33 -5.25 21.61
CA PHE A 494 21.49 -5.82 22.29
C PHE A 494 22.77 -5.04 22.00
N SER A 495 22.90 -4.51 20.77
CA SER A 495 24.00 -3.64 20.33
C SER A 495 23.51 -2.68 19.26
N GLY A 496 24.39 -1.83 18.71
CA GLY A 496 24.07 -0.97 17.55
C GLY A 496 23.66 -1.76 16.31
N GLU A 497 24.11 -3.01 16.20
CA GLU A 497 23.95 -3.88 15.03
C GLU A 497 22.95 -5.02 15.26
N LEU A 498 22.71 -5.44 16.51
CA LEU A 498 21.86 -6.58 16.86
C LEU A 498 20.64 -6.15 17.66
N ASN A 499 19.46 -6.47 17.15
CA ASN A 499 18.18 -6.35 17.85
C ASN A 499 17.45 -7.68 17.88
N GLY A 500 16.58 -7.86 18.86
CA GLY A 500 15.71 -9.02 18.97
C GLY A 500 14.35 -8.64 19.51
N ALA A 501 13.35 -9.46 19.20
CA ALA A 501 12.00 -9.28 19.71
C ALA A 501 11.38 -10.61 20.11
N LEU A 502 10.52 -10.57 21.13
CA LEU A 502 9.63 -11.65 21.51
C LEU A 502 8.20 -11.14 21.45
N THR A 503 7.33 -11.81 20.70
CA THR A 503 5.97 -11.37 20.49
C THR A 503 4.99 -12.51 20.65
N PHE A 504 3.99 -12.33 21.49
CA PHE A 504 2.79 -13.17 21.58
C PHE A 504 1.68 -12.53 20.75
N ARG A 505 0.93 -13.37 20.04
CA ARG A 505 -0.24 -12.95 19.26
C ARG A 505 -1.39 -13.90 19.48
N HIS A 506 -2.58 -13.34 19.62
CA HIS A 506 -3.85 -14.04 19.56
C HIS A 506 -4.70 -13.44 18.43
N THR A 507 -5.26 -14.28 17.58
CA THR A 507 -6.20 -13.88 16.54
C THR A 507 -7.41 -14.79 16.57
N GLN A 508 -8.60 -14.21 16.62
CA GLN A 508 -9.88 -14.90 16.53
C GLN A 508 -10.65 -14.33 15.34
N ARG A 509 -11.26 -15.20 14.57
CA ARG A 509 -12.21 -14.86 13.52
C ARG A 509 -13.50 -15.62 13.75
N ASP A 510 -14.59 -14.87 13.84
CA ASP A 510 -15.96 -15.35 13.86
C ASP A 510 -16.63 -14.97 12.54
N SER A 511 -17.21 -15.92 11.82
CA SER A 511 -17.71 -15.75 10.46
C SER A 511 -19.00 -16.54 10.24
N ASN A 512 -19.92 -16.00 9.49
CA ASN A 512 -21.06 -16.78 9.00
C ASN A 512 -20.75 -17.61 7.73
N GLY A 513 -19.49 -17.54 7.24
CA GLY A 513 -19.00 -18.36 6.13
C GLY A 513 -18.63 -19.78 6.58
N LEU A 514 -18.86 -20.77 5.73
CA LEU A 514 -18.55 -22.17 6.05
C LEU A 514 -17.06 -22.36 6.32
N ASN A 515 -16.71 -22.99 7.45
CA ASN A 515 -15.35 -23.32 7.89
C ASN A 515 -14.40 -22.10 7.92
N ALA A 516 -14.95 -20.92 8.22
CA ALA A 516 -14.16 -19.69 8.24
C ALA A 516 -13.78 -19.25 9.65
N ASP A 517 -14.41 -19.85 10.68
CA ASP A 517 -14.10 -19.59 12.09
C ASP A 517 -12.76 -20.19 12.48
N TYR A 518 -12.01 -19.50 13.30
CA TYR A 518 -10.80 -20.02 13.91
C TYR A 518 -10.31 -19.14 15.06
N SER A 519 -9.57 -19.76 15.95
CA SER A 519 -8.74 -19.08 16.96
C SER A 519 -7.30 -19.58 16.83
N VAL A 520 -6.33 -18.67 16.91
CA VAL A 520 -4.91 -19.02 16.82
C VAL A 520 -4.09 -18.19 17.80
N ASN A 521 -3.21 -18.88 18.52
CA ASN A 521 -2.15 -18.26 19.32
C ASN A 521 -0.80 -18.54 18.69
N SER A 522 0.09 -17.56 18.73
CA SER A 522 1.46 -17.72 18.28
C SER A 522 2.44 -16.98 19.18
N LEU A 523 3.62 -17.55 19.34
CA LEU A 523 4.77 -16.95 20.01
C LEU A 523 5.93 -16.90 19.03
N THR A 524 6.40 -15.72 18.73
CA THR A 524 7.49 -15.48 17.77
C THR A 524 8.68 -14.85 18.46
N ALA A 525 9.85 -15.45 18.31
CA ALA A 525 11.14 -14.86 18.64
C ALA A 525 11.87 -14.47 17.36
N THR A 526 12.43 -13.26 17.30
CA THR A 526 13.22 -12.78 16.16
C THR A 526 14.56 -12.22 16.62
N ALA A 527 15.57 -12.36 15.77
CA ALA A 527 16.86 -11.68 15.91
C ALA A 527 17.29 -11.15 14.54
N ASN A 528 17.70 -9.90 14.49
CA ASN A 528 18.17 -9.25 13.27
C ASN A 528 19.52 -8.58 13.52
N MET A 529 20.48 -8.85 12.64
CA MET A 529 21.82 -8.29 12.68
C MET A 529 22.14 -7.57 11.38
N ARG A 530 22.77 -6.41 11.50
CA ARG A 530 23.33 -5.63 10.40
C ARG A 530 24.85 -5.57 10.54
N PHE A 531 25.56 -5.50 9.41
CA PHE A 531 27.02 -5.48 9.35
C PHE A 531 27.54 -4.24 8.68
#